data_b1a22616f489ffaefa560f4f4e8ecfb2
#
_entry.id   b1a22616f489ffaefa560f4f4e8ecfb2
#
_cell.length_a   1.000
_cell.length_b   1.000
_cell.length_c   1.000
_cell.angle_alpha   90.00
_cell.angle_beta   90.00
_cell.angle_gamma   90.00
#
_symmetry.space_group_name_H-M   'P 1'
#
loop_
_entity.id
_entity.type
_entity.pdbx_description
1 polymer ?
#
loop_
_entity_poly.entity_id
_entity_poly.type
_entity_poly.pdbx_seq_one_letter_code
_entity_poly.pdbx_strand_id
1 'polypeptide(L)'
;MLLAIDIGNTNVTLGLVHGEAIIASRRAATRATSTPDELELLIDGLLHLDGASFSDVTGISVASVVPALTGVTLAVAERRSLQLLEASSATMPMPIRVDRPSEVGADRLVNALAVGRLYGTPAIVVDFGTATKFDCVARDGAYVGGAIAPGLELGVEALAVRTARLPRIELKEPERAIGTDTTSAMQSGVVIGYRALTVGLLDRIKLELGRTEKVDLEEIQVVLTGGLSAGPWARGLLGVDAIDPELTLKGLTILWALANGSPAVADSPTVGWAGSAAGSIHIISERDK
;
A
#
# COMPACT_ATOMS: atom_id res chain seq x y z
N MET A 1 -20.84 -1.57 7.60
CA MET A 1 -19.74 -1.77 6.63
C MET A 1 -18.44 -1.26 7.23
N LEU A 2 -17.27 -1.79 6.83
CA LEU A 2 -15.97 -1.23 7.21
C LEU A 2 -15.55 -0.17 6.18
N LEU A 3 -14.95 0.92 6.66
CA LEU A 3 -14.28 1.91 5.83
C LEU A 3 -12.76 1.71 5.97
N ALA A 4 -12.13 1.20 4.91
CA ALA A 4 -10.67 1.10 4.82
C ALA A 4 -10.11 2.39 4.20
N ILE A 5 -9.12 3.02 4.85
CA ILE A 5 -8.56 4.30 4.42
C ILE A 5 -7.03 4.19 4.30
N ASP A 6 -6.50 4.41 3.11
CA ASP A 6 -5.06 4.57 2.88
C ASP A 6 -4.74 6.05 2.64
N ILE A 7 -3.98 6.66 3.54
CA ILE A 7 -3.58 8.07 3.49
C ILE A 7 -2.11 8.18 3.09
N GLY A 8 -1.90 8.26 1.78
CA GLY A 8 -0.60 8.54 1.19
C GLY A 8 -0.26 10.03 1.11
N ASN A 9 0.98 10.37 0.78
CA ASN A 9 1.41 11.77 0.62
C ASN A 9 0.71 12.50 -0.53
N THR A 10 0.28 11.78 -1.56
CA THR A 10 -0.35 12.37 -2.76
C THR A 10 -1.85 12.11 -2.82
N ASN A 11 -2.30 10.94 -2.40
CA ASN A 11 -3.69 10.53 -2.49
C ASN A 11 -4.18 9.92 -1.18
N VAL A 12 -5.46 10.14 -0.89
CA VAL A 12 -6.26 9.38 0.06
C VAL A 12 -7.11 8.40 -0.74
N THR A 13 -6.98 7.11 -0.44
CA THR A 13 -7.80 6.05 -1.07
C THR A 13 -8.75 5.48 -0.04
N LEU A 14 -10.02 5.39 -0.37
CA LEU A 14 -11.09 4.87 0.46
C LEU A 14 -11.63 3.58 -0.14
N GLY A 15 -11.80 2.56 0.68
CA GLY A 15 -12.48 1.32 0.32
C GLY A 15 -13.69 1.11 1.22
N LEU A 16 -14.87 0.98 0.62
CA LEU A 16 -16.06 0.56 1.34
C LEU A 16 -16.14 -0.96 1.29
N VAL A 17 -16.19 -1.60 2.46
CA VAL A 17 -16.06 -3.05 2.59
C VAL A 17 -17.33 -3.64 3.22
N HIS A 18 -17.86 -4.67 2.60
CA HIS A 18 -18.98 -5.48 3.12
C HIS A 18 -18.52 -6.93 3.27
N GLY A 19 -18.47 -7.43 4.49
CA GLY A 19 -17.79 -8.71 4.78
C GLY A 19 -16.29 -8.61 4.46
N GLU A 20 -15.80 -9.39 3.51
CA GLU A 20 -14.41 -9.37 3.03
C GLU A 20 -14.27 -8.66 1.66
N ALA A 21 -15.36 -8.30 1.04
CA ALA A 21 -15.38 -7.72 -0.30
C ALA A 21 -15.30 -6.19 -0.26
N ILE A 22 -14.39 -5.62 -1.03
CA ILE A 22 -14.38 -4.20 -1.35
C ILE A 22 -15.47 -3.98 -2.39
N ILE A 23 -16.55 -3.30 -1.99
CA ILE A 23 -17.72 -3.06 -2.85
C ILE A 23 -17.63 -1.73 -3.61
N ALA A 24 -16.79 -0.81 -3.14
CA ALA A 24 -16.48 0.45 -3.80
C ALA A 24 -15.09 0.93 -3.40
N SER A 25 -14.38 1.59 -4.32
CA SER A 25 -13.10 2.22 -4.07
C SER A 25 -13.08 3.62 -4.69
N ARG A 26 -12.62 4.60 -3.91
CA ARG A 26 -12.55 6.00 -4.30
C ARG A 26 -11.21 6.60 -3.92
N ARG A 27 -10.81 7.62 -4.70
CA ARG A 27 -9.54 8.31 -4.48
C ARG A 27 -9.74 9.81 -4.54
N ALA A 28 -9.07 10.53 -3.62
CA ALA A 28 -8.98 11.98 -3.61
C ALA A 28 -7.53 12.42 -3.40
N ALA A 29 -7.22 13.67 -3.73
CA ALA A 29 -5.90 14.24 -3.46
C ALA A 29 -5.71 14.44 -1.94
N THR A 30 -4.52 14.12 -1.43
CA THR A 30 -4.15 14.38 -0.04
C THR A 30 -3.96 15.88 0.18
N ARG A 31 -4.62 16.42 1.20
CA ARG A 31 -4.40 17.77 1.72
C ARG A 31 -3.95 17.64 3.18
N ALA A 32 -2.65 17.70 3.40
CA ALA A 32 -2.05 17.49 4.73
C ALA A 32 -2.52 18.50 5.80
N THR A 33 -3.10 19.63 5.37
CA THR A 33 -3.63 20.68 6.24
C THR A 33 -5.15 20.60 6.45
N SER A 34 -5.81 19.53 5.97
CA SER A 34 -7.25 19.36 6.15
C SER A 34 -7.63 19.34 7.62
N THR A 35 -8.69 20.05 7.95
CA THR A 35 -9.36 19.99 9.25
C THR A 35 -10.22 18.73 9.36
N PRO A 36 -10.66 18.34 10.57
CA PRO A 36 -11.62 17.24 10.71
C PRO A 36 -12.90 17.44 9.91
N ASP A 37 -13.41 18.66 9.82
CA ASP A 37 -14.62 18.97 9.05
C ASP A 37 -14.42 18.77 7.56
N GLU A 38 -13.27 19.19 7.01
CA GLU A 38 -12.93 19.00 5.59
C GLU A 38 -12.73 17.53 5.25
N LEU A 39 -12.05 16.76 6.10
CA LEU A 39 -11.88 15.32 5.88
C LEU A 39 -13.21 14.58 5.99
N GLU A 40 -14.04 14.92 6.96
CA GLU A 40 -15.37 14.36 7.14
C GLU A 40 -16.26 14.60 5.92
N LEU A 41 -16.31 15.84 5.42
CA LEU A 41 -17.04 16.19 4.21
C LEU A 41 -16.53 15.45 2.97
N LEU A 42 -15.19 15.28 2.86
CA LEU A 42 -14.60 14.52 1.77
C LEU A 42 -15.05 13.05 1.83
N ILE A 43 -14.94 12.41 2.98
CA ILE A 43 -15.33 11.01 3.16
C ILE A 43 -16.83 10.85 2.88
N ASP A 44 -17.68 11.67 3.48
CA ASP A 44 -19.12 11.62 3.31
C ASP A 44 -19.52 11.82 1.84
N GLY A 45 -18.93 12.81 1.17
CA GLY A 45 -19.15 13.04 -0.26
C GLY A 45 -18.75 11.84 -1.13
N LEU A 46 -17.64 11.17 -0.82
CA LEU A 46 -17.20 9.99 -1.57
C LEU A 46 -18.09 8.77 -1.30
N LEU A 47 -18.57 8.57 -0.08
CA LEU A 47 -19.54 7.54 0.26
C LEU A 47 -20.86 7.73 -0.50
N HIS A 48 -21.35 8.97 -0.59
CA HIS A 48 -22.58 9.30 -1.31
C HIS A 48 -22.52 8.98 -2.82
N LEU A 49 -21.33 9.06 -3.44
CA LEU A 49 -21.17 8.64 -4.83
C LEU A 49 -21.46 7.16 -5.07
N ASP A 50 -21.37 6.35 -4.01
CA ASP A 50 -21.65 4.91 -4.05
C ASP A 50 -22.98 4.56 -3.35
N GLY A 51 -23.82 5.57 -3.06
CA GLY A 51 -25.12 5.39 -2.42
C GLY A 51 -25.03 5.01 -0.94
N ALA A 52 -23.89 5.21 -0.30
CA ALA A 52 -23.64 4.94 1.10
C ALA A 52 -23.48 6.24 1.90
N SER A 53 -23.47 6.14 3.22
CA SER A 53 -23.28 7.25 4.15
C SER A 53 -22.51 6.79 5.39
N PHE A 54 -22.11 7.72 6.27
CA PHE A 54 -21.50 7.35 7.54
C PHE A 54 -22.40 6.45 8.43
N SER A 55 -23.74 6.52 8.28
CA SER A 55 -24.63 5.64 9.03
C SER A 55 -24.51 4.15 8.67
N ASP A 56 -23.94 3.85 7.52
CA ASP A 56 -23.68 2.48 7.06
C ASP A 56 -22.32 1.95 7.53
N VAL A 57 -21.44 2.85 8.02
CA VAL A 57 -20.09 2.54 8.48
C VAL A 57 -20.14 2.11 9.96
N THR A 58 -19.53 0.98 10.27
CA THR A 58 -19.45 0.43 11.64
C THR A 58 -18.05 0.54 12.25
N GLY A 59 -17.05 0.86 11.42
CA GLY A 59 -15.67 1.05 11.88
C GLY A 59 -14.76 1.51 10.76
N ILE A 60 -13.58 1.98 11.14
CA ILE A 60 -12.54 2.51 10.25
C ILE A 60 -11.25 1.73 10.49
N SER A 61 -10.63 1.22 9.41
CA SER A 61 -9.26 0.71 9.40
C SER A 61 -8.40 1.64 8.56
N VAL A 62 -7.35 2.22 9.12
CA VAL A 62 -6.56 3.27 8.46
C VAL A 62 -5.08 2.94 8.43
N ALA A 63 -4.44 3.10 7.28
CA ALA A 63 -3.00 3.25 7.12
C ALA A 63 -2.69 4.71 6.75
N SER A 64 -1.78 5.35 7.45
CA SER A 64 -1.42 6.73 7.18
C SER A 64 0.09 6.92 7.23
N VAL A 65 0.63 7.58 6.22
CA VAL A 65 2.01 8.10 6.19
C VAL A 65 2.05 9.63 6.30
N VAL A 66 0.91 10.23 6.69
CA VAL A 66 0.76 11.68 6.91
C VAL A 66 0.29 11.92 8.36
N PRO A 67 1.22 12.13 9.31
CA PRO A 67 0.89 12.16 10.75
C PRO A 67 -0.20 13.17 11.12
N ALA A 68 -0.24 14.32 10.45
CA ALA A 68 -1.28 15.32 10.70
C ALA A 68 -2.69 14.78 10.41
N LEU A 69 -2.85 13.99 9.35
CA LEU A 69 -4.14 13.42 8.97
C LEU A 69 -4.53 12.20 9.81
N THR A 70 -3.58 11.53 10.43
CA THR A 70 -3.89 10.44 11.39
C THR A 70 -4.73 10.97 12.55
N GLY A 71 -4.29 12.06 13.18
CA GLY A 71 -5.05 12.71 14.27
C GLY A 71 -6.41 13.27 13.80
N VAL A 72 -6.46 13.80 12.58
CA VAL A 72 -7.71 14.28 11.96
C VAL A 72 -8.70 13.13 11.74
N THR A 73 -8.21 11.98 11.26
CA THR A 73 -9.05 10.78 11.05
C THR A 73 -9.58 10.25 12.37
N LEU A 74 -8.77 10.25 13.44
CA LEU A 74 -9.21 9.88 14.79
C LEU A 74 -10.33 10.79 15.27
N ALA A 75 -10.18 12.12 15.12
CA ALA A 75 -11.21 13.08 15.52
C ALA A 75 -12.54 12.88 14.75
N VAL A 76 -12.49 12.52 13.47
CA VAL A 76 -13.68 12.17 12.69
C VAL A 76 -14.33 10.88 13.23
N ALA A 77 -13.53 9.85 13.50
CA ALA A 77 -14.04 8.59 14.05
C ALA A 77 -14.71 8.79 15.42
N GLU A 78 -14.09 9.55 16.34
CA GLU A 78 -14.64 9.90 17.65
C GLU A 78 -15.98 10.64 17.52
N ARG A 79 -16.04 11.66 16.67
CA ARG A 79 -17.27 12.43 16.43
C ARG A 79 -18.42 11.56 15.91
N ARG A 80 -18.10 10.55 15.12
CA ARG A 80 -19.06 9.61 14.53
C ARG A 80 -19.32 8.39 15.41
N SER A 81 -18.67 8.31 16.60
CA SER A 81 -18.72 7.15 17.49
C SER A 81 -18.36 5.84 16.78
N LEU A 82 -17.36 5.90 15.89
CA LEU A 82 -16.86 4.76 15.12
C LEU A 82 -15.58 4.21 15.78
N GLN A 83 -15.49 2.90 15.86
CA GLN A 83 -14.23 2.25 16.19
C GLN A 83 -13.19 2.53 15.11
N LEU A 84 -11.96 2.91 15.50
CA LEU A 84 -10.85 3.13 14.58
C LEU A 84 -9.71 2.19 14.91
N LEU A 85 -9.18 1.51 13.90
CA LEU A 85 -7.95 0.71 13.96
C LEU A 85 -6.90 1.35 13.06
N GLU A 86 -5.85 1.90 13.68
CA GLU A 86 -4.70 2.44 12.98
C GLU A 86 -3.66 1.34 12.73
N ALA A 87 -3.25 1.19 11.47
CA ALA A 87 -2.16 0.30 11.10
C ALA A 87 -0.80 0.89 11.54
N SER A 88 -0.05 0.14 12.30
CA SER A 88 1.28 0.51 12.80
C SER A 88 2.09 -0.74 13.14
N SER A 89 3.38 -0.59 13.41
CA SER A 89 4.19 -1.72 13.87
C SER A 89 3.68 -2.38 15.16
N ALA A 90 2.93 -1.64 15.98
CA ALA A 90 2.36 -2.14 17.23
C ALA A 90 1.04 -2.91 17.02
N THR A 91 0.30 -2.61 15.96
CA THR A 91 -1.00 -3.23 15.66
C THR A 91 -0.94 -4.34 14.62
N MET A 92 0.22 -4.49 13.93
CA MET A 92 0.39 -5.56 12.93
C MET A 92 0.46 -6.95 13.59
N PRO A 93 -0.37 -7.89 13.13
CA PRO A 93 -0.41 -9.25 13.65
C PRO A 93 0.66 -10.17 13.01
N MET A 94 1.80 -9.62 12.61
CA MET A 94 2.90 -10.37 12.01
C MET A 94 4.25 -9.91 12.59
N PRO A 95 5.29 -10.77 12.61
CA PRO A 95 6.62 -10.36 13.04
C PRO A 95 7.21 -9.28 12.10
N ILE A 96 7.90 -8.30 12.69
CA ILE A 96 8.60 -7.24 11.96
C ILE A 96 10.07 -7.31 12.35
N ARG A 97 10.92 -7.76 11.42
CA ARG A 97 12.36 -8.01 11.66
C ARG A 97 13.20 -6.98 10.92
N VAL A 98 13.12 -5.76 11.37
CA VAL A 98 13.94 -4.64 10.90
C VAL A 98 14.54 -3.91 12.09
N ASP A 99 15.60 -3.14 11.88
CA ASP A 99 16.30 -2.43 12.96
C ASP A 99 15.39 -1.45 13.71
N ARG A 100 14.46 -0.80 12.99
CA ARG A 100 13.56 0.21 13.52
C ARG A 100 12.12 0.02 13.05
N PRO A 101 11.37 -0.88 13.70
CA PRO A 101 10.00 -1.22 13.28
C PRO A 101 9.06 0.01 13.24
N SER A 102 9.23 0.97 14.15
CA SER A 102 8.38 2.17 14.22
C SER A 102 8.60 3.17 13.08
N GLU A 103 9.70 3.04 12.32
CA GLU A 103 9.97 3.90 11.16
C GLU A 103 9.37 3.32 9.85
N VAL A 104 8.84 2.10 9.88
CA VAL A 104 8.23 1.49 8.69
C VAL A 104 6.86 2.10 8.46
N GLY A 105 6.63 2.60 7.25
CA GLY A 105 5.33 3.14 6.85
C GLY A 105 4.20 2.13 6.99
N ALA A 106 3.06 2.59 7.48
CA ALA A 106 1.88 1.76 7.71
C ALA A 106 1.40 1.04 6.44
N ASP A 107 1.42 1.73 5.29
CA ASP A 107 1.10 1.19 3.97
C ASP A 107 1.97 -0.02 3.60
N ARG A 108 3.27 0.03 3.90
CA ARG A 108 4.22 -1.06 3.63
C ARG A 108 3.90 -2.30 4.47
N LEU A 109 3.61 -2.10 5.76
CA LEU A 109 3.24 -3.19 6.67
C LEU A 109 1.90 -3.82 6.28
N VAL A 110 0.92 -3.01 5.90
CA VAL A 110 -0.38 -3.47 5.43
C VAL A 110 -0.25 -4.27 4.13
N ASN A 111 0.57 -3.80 3.18
CA ASN A 111 0.86 -4.53 1.95
C ASN A 111 1.54 -5.89 2.23
N ALA A 112 2.49 -5.91 3.17
CA ALA A 112 3.17 -7.13 3.58
C ALA A 112 2.20 -8.16 4.23
N LEU A 113 1.29 -7.68 5.07
CA LEU A 113 0.21 -8.51 5.64
C LEU A 113 -0.68 -9.09 4.53
N ALA A 114 -1.10 -8.23 3.59
CA ALA A 114 -1.98 -8.62 2.50
C ALA A 114 -1.35 -9.66 1.58
N VAL A 115 -0.11 -9.44 1.14
CA VAL A 115 0.56 -10.39 0.23
C VAL A 115 0.74 -11.75 0.89
N GLY A 116 1.15 -11.79 2.15
CA GLY A 116 1.32 -13.04 2.87
C GLY A 116 0.02 -13.82 3.05
N ARG A 117 -1.11 -13.13 3.21
CA ARG A 117 -2.42 -13.76 3.39
C ARG A 117 -3.10 -14.18 2.08
N LEU A 118 -2.92 -13.40 1.02
CA LEU A 118 -3.64 -13.60 -0.24
C LEU A 118 -2.84 -14.37 -1.28
N TYR A 119 -1.52 -14.25 -1.26
CA TYR A 119 -0.64 -14.80 -2.30
C TYR A 119 0.38 -15.80 -1.75
N GLY A 120 0.60 -15.82 -0.43
CA GLY A 120 1.55 -16.71 0.22
C GLY A 120 2.92 -16.07 0.46
N THR A 121 3.82 -16.86 1.05
CA THR A 121 5.18 -16.43 1.43
C THR A 121 6.21 -17.49 1.07
N PRO A 122 7.48 -17.13 0.78
CA PRO A 122 8.03 -15.78 0.81
C PRO A 122 7.49 -14.91 -0.34
N ALA A 123 7.46 -13.57 -0.12
CA ALA A 123 6.87 -12.67 -1.10
C ALA A 123 7.60 -11.32 -1.18
N ILE A 124 7.43 -10.65 -2.33
CA ILE A 124 7.87 -9.28 -2.56
C ILE A 124 6.69 -8.48 -3.09
N VAL A 125 6.32 -7.40 -2.42
CA VAL A 125 5.38 -6.42 -2.95
C VAL A 125 6.16 -5.30 -3.62
N VAL A 126 5.78 -4.95 -4.84
CA VAL A 126 6.30 -3.78 -5.54
C VAL A 126 5.17 -2.76 -5.65
N ASP A 127 5.24 -1.69 -4.85
CA ASP A 127 4.23 -0.63 -4.83
C ASP A 127 4.67 0.54 -5.72
N PHE A 128 3.91 0.76 -6.79
CA PHE A 128 4.11 1.86 -7.74
C PHE A 128 3.30 3.08 -7.32
N GLY A 129 3.79 3.76 -6.30
CA GLY A 129 3.25 5.02 -5.77
C GLY A 129 4.12 6.24 -6.11
N THR A 130 4.04 7.27 -5.28
CA THR A 130 4.91 8.47 -5.34
C THR A 130 6.39 8.07 -5.26
N ALA A 131 6.72 7.12 -4.38
CA ALA A 131 7.95 6.35 -4.40
C ALA A 131 7.63 4.93 -4.87
N THR A 132 8.60 4.26 -5.49
CA THR A 132 8.53 2.83 -5.75
C THR A 132 9.09 2.10 -4.55
N LYS A 133 8.27 1.29 -3.90
CA LYS A 133 8.65 0.53 -2.71
C LYS A 133 8.70 -0.96 -3.04
N PHE A 134 9.71 -1.64 -2.50
CA PHE A 134 9.85 -3.08 -2.55
C PHE A 134 9.78 -3.57 -1.11
N ASP A 135 8.78 -4.35 -0.77
CA ASP A 135 8.52 -4.85 0.57
C ASP A 135 8.67 -6.37 0.60
N CYS A 136 9.56 -6.86 1.45
CA CYS A 136 9.93 -8.28 1.50
C CYS A 136 9.29 -8.95 2.70
N VAL A 137 8.67 -10.10 2.44
CA VAL A 137 8.07 -10.97 3.44
C VAL A 137 8.79 -12.31 3.42
N ALA A 138 9.34 -12.72 4.56
CA ALA A 138 10.01 -13.98 4.76
C ALA A 138 9.04 -15.17 4.70
N ARG A 139 9.55 -16.39 4.59
CA ARG A 139 8.77 -17.63 4.51
C ARG A 139 7.81 -17.83 5.68
N ASP A 140 8.17 -17.38 6.87
CA ASP A 140 7.32 -17.44 8.07
C ASP A 140 6.35 -16.27 8.22
N GLY A 141 6.21 -15.43 7.19
CA GLY A 141 5.31 -14.28 7.16
C GLY A 141 5.87 -13.00 7.81
N ALA A 142 7.12 -12.99 8.25
CA ALA A 142 7.72 -11.80 8.83
C ALA A 142 8.03 -10.73 7.77
N TYR A 143 7.75 -9.47 8.06
CA TYR A 143 8.28 -8.35 7.29
C TYR A 143 9.78 -8.21 7.58
N VAL A 144 10.61 -8.24 6.54
CA VAL A 144 12.08 -8.24 6.69
C VAL A 144 12.76 -7.01 6.05
N GLY A 145 11.98 -6.01 5.65
CA GLY A 145 12.51 -4.79 5.05
C GLY A 145 12.27 -4.71 3.55
N GLY A 146 13.15 -3.99 2.85
CA GLY A 146 13.03 -3.82 1.40
C GLY A 146 13.79 -2.63 0.86
N ALA A 147 13.38 -2.11 -0.29
CA ALA A 147 14.00 -0.96 -0.94
C ALA A 147 12.98 0.14 -1.24
N ILE A 148 13.44 1.38 -1.30
CA ILE A 148 12.66 2.54 -1.74
C ILE A 148 13.44 3.23 -2.85
N ALA A 149 12.78 3.42 -3.99
CA ALA A 149 13.32 4.10 -5.16
C ALA A 149 12.41 5.27 -5.57
N PRO A 150 12.90 6.22 -6.36
CA PRO A 150 12.05 7.27 -6.92
C PRO A 150 10.91 6.66 -7.74
N GLY A 151 9.68 7.17 -7.56
CA GLY A 151 8.55 6.78 -8.40
C GLY A 151 8.64 7.40 -9.80
N LEU A 152 7.88 6.85 -10.73
CA LEU A 152 7.90 7.23 -12.15
C LEU A 152 7.54 8.71 -12.36
N GLU A 153 6.45 9.16 -11.75
CA GLU A 153 5.99 10.56 -11.84
C GLU A 153 6.98 11.52 -11.18
N LEU A 154 7.57 11.12 -10.06
CA LEU A 154 8.60 11.92 -9.37
C LEU A 154 9.83 12.12 -10.26
N GLY A 155 10.21 11.11 -11.05
CA GLY A 155 11.30 11.21 -12.03
C GLY A 155 11.01 12.25 -13.12
N VAL A 156 9.81 12.24 -13.67
CA VAL A 156 9.36 13.25 -14.67
C VAL A 156 9.36 14.66 -14.07
N GLU A 157 8.78 14.80 -12.88
CA GLU A 157 8.69 16.08 -12.22
C GLU A 157 10.07 16.65 -11.87
N ALA A 158 10.98 15.82 -11.38
CA ALA A 158 12.36 16.21 -11.08
C ALA A 158 13.09 16.74 -12.32
N LEU A 159 12.93 16.09 -13.48
CA LEU A 159 13.51 16.56 -14.74
C LEU A 159 12.92 17.92 -15.15
N ALA A 160 11.60 18.07 -15.10
CA ALA A 160 10.92 19.30 -15.51
C ALA A 160 11.22 20.48 -14.57
N VAL A 161 11.33 20.26 -13.25
CA VAL A 161 11.54 21.31 -12.26
C VAL A 161 13.02 21.69 -12.10
N ARG A 162 13.92 20.70 -12.21
CA ARG A 162 15.35 20.90 -11.93
C ARG A 162 16.18 21.26 -13.15
N THR A 163 15.59 21.30 -14.35
CA THR A 163 16.32 21.67 -15.57
C THR A 163 15.65 22.85 -16.26
N ALA A 164 16.46 23.69 -16.92
CA ALA A 164 15.96 24.92 -17.53
C ALA A 164 15.20 24.70 -18.87
N ARG A 165 15.31 23.54 -19.49
CA ARG A 165 14.84 23.32 -20.86
C ARG A 165 14.03 22.04 -21.07
N LEU A 166 13.91 21.18 -20.07
CA LEU A 166 13.11 19.96 -20.20
C LEU A 166 11.65 20.25 -19.88
N PRO A 167 10.73 19.96 -20.81
CA PRO A 167 9.30 20.20 -20.60
C PRO A 167 8.70 19.16 -19.65
N ARG A 168 7.49 19.43 -19.12
CA ARG A 168 6.65 18.36 -18.61
C ARG A 168 6.19 17.50 -19.78
N ILE A 169 6.34 16.19 -19.65
CA ILE A 169 5.94 15.22 -20.66
C ILE A 169 4.80 14.35 -20.15
N GLU A 170 3.97 13.88 -21.06
CA GLU A 170 3.02 12.80 -20.79
C GLU A 170 3.78 11.47 -20.69
N LEU A 171 3.43 10.67 -19.67
CA LEU A 171 3.94 9.31 -19.52
C LEU A 171 3.31 8.40 -20.57
N LYS A 172 4.08 8.08 -21.58
CA LYS A 172 3.67 7.23 -22.71
C LYS A 172 4.78 6.24 -23.03
N GLU A 173 4.39 5.05 -23.45
CA GLU A 173 5.33 4.05 -23.96
C GLU A 173 6.09 4.60 -25.18
N PRO A 174 7.43 4.66 -25.14
CA PRO A 174 8.21 5.11 -26.27
C PRO A 174 8.23 4.05 -27.37
N GLU A 175 8.11 4.46 -28.62
CA GLU A 175 8.16 3.55 -29.77
C GLU A 175 9.55 2.91 -29.93
N ARG A 176 10.59 3.58 -29.48
CA ARG A 176 11.99 3.11 -29.56
C ARG A 176 12.83 3.71 -28.42
N ALA A 177 13.91 3.00 -28.09
CA ALA A 177 14.83 3.42 -27.02
C ALA A 177 15.63 4.68 -27.39
N ILE A 178 15.91 4.92 -28.68
CA ILE A 178 16.59 6.13 -29.12
C ILE A 178 15.55 7.16 -29.55
N GLY A 179 15.28 8.14 -28.69
CA GLY A 179 14.44 9.29 -29.02
C GLY A 179 15.16 10.27 -29.96
N THR A 180 14.42 10.86 -30.90
CA THR A 180 14.94 11.79 -31.89
C THR A 180 14.60 13.25 -31.63
N ASP A 181 13.86 13.51 -30.56
CA ASP A 181 13.54 14.82 -29.99
C ASP A 181 13.56 14.74 -28.45
N THR A 182 13.48 15.89 -27.77
CA THR A 182 13.58 15.95 -26.30
C THR A 182 12.46 15.15 -25.63
N THR A 183 11.23 15.22 -26.10
CA THR A 183 10.09 14.52 -25.50
C THR A 183 10.25 13.01 -25.60
N SER A 184 10.54 12.50 -26.80
CA SER A 184 10.73 11.05 -27.01
C SER A 184 11.98 10.51 -26.28
N ALA A 185 13.05 11.31 -26.19
CA ALA A 185 14.22 10.95 -25.40
C ALA A 185 13.92 10.89 -23.89
N MET A 186 13.14 11.85 -23.38
CA MET A 186 12.68 11.83 -21.98
C MET A 186 11.75 10.65 -21.71
N GLN A 187 10.79 10.37 -22.58
CA GLN A 187 9.89 9.22 -22.45
C GLN A 187 10.67 7.91 -22.41
N SER A 188 11.64 7.76 -23.31
CA SER A 188 12.53 6.59 -23.34
C SER A 188 13.32 6.45 -22.02
N GLY A 189 14.00 7.49 -21.60
CA GLY A 189 14.81 7.47 -20.38
C GLY A 189 13.96 7.20 -19.13
N VAL A 190 12.79 7.83 -19.03
CA VAL A 190 11.91 7.66 -17.88
C VAL A 190 11.23 6.30 -17.90
N VAL A 191 10.56 5.89 -18.97
CA VAL A 191 9.75 4.65 -18.97
C VAL A 191 10.64 3.40 -19.04
N ILE A 192 11.58 3.34 -19.99
CA ILE A 192 12.48 2.19 -20.12
C ILE A 192 13.44 2.15 -18.92
N GLY A 193 13.99 3.31 -18.51
CA GLY A 193 14.87 3.39 -17.37
C GLY A 193 14.19 2.97 -16.06
N TYR A 194 12.93 3.34 -15.87
CA TYR A 194 12.14 2.92 -14.70
C TYR A 194 11.90 1.41 -14.67
N ARG A 195 11.57 0.80 -15.82
CA ARG A 195 11.47 -0.67 -15.91
C ARG A 195 12.80 -1.35 -15.58
N ALA A 196 13.91 -0.85 -16.15
CA ALA A 196 15.22 -1.41 -15.87
C ALA A 196 15.61 -1.29 -14.40
N LEU A 197 15.31 -0.16 -13.75
CA LEU A 197 15.47 0.03 -12.31
C LEU A 197 14.63 -0.98 -11.53
N THR A 198 13.36 -1.12 -11.89
CA THR A 198 12.43 -2.03 -11.19
C THR A 198 12.88 -3.47 -11.31
N VAL A 199 13.18 -3.94 -12.52
CA VAL A 199 13.66 -5.32 -12.76
C VAL A 199 14.99 -5.54 -12.06
N GLY A 200 15.95 -4.62 -12.19
CA GLY A 200 17.26 -4.77 -11.58
C GLY A 200 17.24 -4.81 -10.04
N LEU A 201 16.35 -4.05 -9.39
CA LEU A 201 16.14 -4.14 -7.94
C LEU A 201 15.42 -5.43 -7.56
N LEU A 202 14.37 -5.78 -8.29
CA LEU A 202 13.60 -7.00 -8.03
C LEU A 202 14.48 -8.24 -8.11
N ASP A 203 15.31 -8.37 -9.15
CA ASP A 203 16.23 -9.50 -9.31
C ASP A 203 17.22 -9.61 -8.13
N ARG A 204 17.78 -8.47 -7.70
CA ARG A 204 18.69 -8.42 -6.56
C ARG A 204 18.01 -8.83 -5.26
N ILE A 205 16.81 -8.31 -5.01
CA ILE A 205 16.02 -8.61 -3.83
C ILE A 205 15.58 -10.09 -3.84
N LYS A 206 15.11 -10.62 -4.97
CA LYS A 206 14.76 -12.05 -5.13
C LYS A 206 15.94 -12.95 -4.80
N LEU A 207 17.13 -12.64 -5.35
CA LEU A 207 18.35 -13.41 -5.09
C LEU A 207 18.76 -13.39 -3.60
N GLU A 208 18.64 -12.24 -2.94
CA GLU A 208 18.97 -12.10 -1.53
C GLU A 208 17.96 -12.84 -0.66
N LEU A 209 16.67 -12.63 -0.90
CA LEU A 209 15.59 -13.28 -0.17
C LEU A 209 15.65 -14.81 -0.34
N GLY A 210 15.84 -15.32 -1.58
CA GLY A 210 15.98 -16.75 -1.86
C GLY A 210 17.14 -17.38 -1.13
N ARG A 211 18.28 -16.71 -1.05
CA ARG A 211 19.45 -17.20 -0.27
C ARG A 211 19.18 -17.21 1.24
N THR A 212 18.54 -16.16 1.75
CA THR A 212 18.25 -16.00 3.18
C THR A 212 17.22 -17.04 3.64
N GLU A 213 16.16 -17.20 2.87
CA GLU A 213 15.05 -18.10 3.18
C GLU A 213 15.29 -19.55 2.74
N LYS A 214 16.35 -19.79 1.97
CA LYS A 214 16.73 -21.09 1.40
C LYS A 214 15.59 -21.70 0.57
N VAL A 215 15.06 -20.90 -0.34
CA VAL A 215 14.00 -21.28 -1.28
C VAL A 215 14.43 -21.02 -2.71
N ASP A 216 13.82 -21.70 -3.66
CA ASP A 216 14.01 -21.42 -5.07
C ASP A 216 13.35 -20.08 -5.45
N LEU A 217 13.91 -19.38 -6.45
CA LEU A 217 13.44 -18.04 -6.80
C LEU A 217 11.99 -18.08 -7.33
N GLU A 218 11.57 -19.17 -7.90
CA GLU A 218 10.22 -19.42 -8.40
C GLU A 218 9.18 -19.56 -7.28
N GLU A 219 9.60 -19.89 -6.06
CA GLU A 219 8.73 -19.95 -4.90
C GLU A 219 8.39 -18.56 -4.33
N ILE A 220 9.17 -17.52 -4.68
CA ILE A 220 8.97 -16.16 -4.18
C ILE A 220 7.88 -15.47 -4.99
N GLN A 221 6.76 -15.20 -4.36
CA GLN A 221 5.64 -14.47 -4.96
C GLN A 221 5.97 -13.00 -5.16
N VAL A 222 5.69 -12.46 -6.34
CA VAL A 222 5.89 -11.04 -6.65
C VAL A 222 4.57 -10.40 -7.05
N VAL A 223 4.10 -9.46 -6.23
CA VAL A 223 2.83 -8.77 -6.45
C VAL A 223 3.06 -7.28 -6.67
N LEU A 224 2.55 -6.75 -7.78
CA LEU A 224 2.53 -5.31 -8.03
C LEU A 224 1.29 -4.68 -7.43
N THR A 225 1.45 -3.51 -6.83
CA THR A 225 0.35 -2.68 -6.32
C THR A 225 0.62 -1.20 -6.57
N GLY A 226 -0.26 -0.35 -6.07
CA GLY A 226 -0.14 1.11 -6.19
C GLY A 226 -0.85 1.68 -7.42
N GLY A 227 -1.05 3.01 -7.42
CA GLY A 227 -1.87 3.69 -8.42
C GLY A 227 -1.35 3.63 -9.84
N LEU A 228 -0.06 3.35 -10.03
CA LEU A 228 0.58 3.23 -11.34
C LEU A 228 0.77 1.78 -11.79
N SER A 229 0.39 0.78 -10.99
CA SER A 229 0.60 -0.65 -11.29
C SER A 229 -0.15 -1.15 -12.54
N ALA A 230 -1.22 -0.49 -12.95
CA ALA A 230 -1.98 -0.83 -14.16
C ALA A 230 -1.46 -0.16 -15.45
N GLY A 231 -0.45 0.71 -15.35
CA GLY A 231 0.10 1.46 -16.48
C GLY A 231 0.92 0.60 -17.46
N PRO A 232 1.22 1.14 -18.66
CA PRO A 232 2.00 0.41 -19.67
C PRO A 232 3.42 0.06 -19.21
N TRP A 233 4.00 0.87 -18.33
CA TRP A 233 5.33 0.62 -17.71
C TRP A 233 5.36 -0.60 -16.78
N ALA A 234 4.23 -1.02 -16.24
CA ALA A 234 4.10 -2.22 -15.43
C ALA A 234 3.85 -3.48 -16.27
N ARG A 235 3.29 -3.30 -17.48
CA ARG A 235 3.01 -4.43 -18.39
C ARG A 235 4.31 -5.02 -18.91
N GLY A 236 4.40 -6.34 -18.86
CA GLY A 236 5.57 -7.08 -19.36
C GLY A 236 6.80 -7.01 -18.47
N LEU A 237 6.66 -6.58 -17.21
CA LEU A 237 7.69 -6.80 -16.20
C LEU A 237 7.84 -8.30 -15.97
N LEU A 238 9.04 -8.81 -16.22
CA LEU A 238 9.35 -10.22 -16.00
C LEU A 238 9.40 -10.53 -14.51
N GLY A 239 8.95 -11.71 -14.12
CA GLY A 239 9.02 -12.21 -12.76
C GLY A 239 7.95 -11.60 -11.81
N VAL A 240 6.85 -11.10 -12.35
CA VAL A 240 5.66 -10.65 -11.61
C VAL A 240 4.57 -11.70 -11.72
N ASP A 241 4.04 -12.13 -10.58
CA ASP A 241 3.02 -13.19 -10.50
C ASP A 241 1.60 -12.62 -10.53
N ALA A 242 1.40 -11.43 -9.94
CA ALA A 242 0.08 -10.78 -9.92
C ALA A 242 0.17 -9.25 -9.89
N ILE A 243 -0.91 -8.60 -10.33
CA ILE A 243 -1.12 -7.15 -10.20
C ILE A 243 -2.40 -6.95 -9.40
N ASP A 244 -2.29 -6.33 -8.23
CA ASP A 244 -3.41 -6.07 -7.34
C ASP A 244 -3.42 -4.60 -6.90
N PRO A 245 -4.12 -3.72 -7.62
CA PRO A 245 -4.18 -2.29 -7.29
C PRO A 245 -4.85 -1.98 -5.95
N GLU A 246 -5.62 -2.93 -5.39
CA GLU A 246 -6.36 -2.77 -4.14
C GLU A 246 -5.67 -3.47 -2.95
N LEU A 247 -4.44 -3.94 -3.11
CA LEU A 247 -3.73 -4.73 -2.09
C LEU A 247 -3.72 -4.05 -0.71
N THR A 248 -3.47 -2.73 -0.66
CA THR A 248 -3.47 -1.96 0.60
C THR A 248 -4.84 -1.98 1.27
N LEU A 249 -5.92 -1.76 0.50
CA LEU A 249 -7.29 -1.79 1.05
C LEU A 249 -7.68 -3.20 1.54
N LYS A 250 -7.27 -4.24 0.81
CA LYS A 250 -7.45 -5.64 1.23
C LYS A 250 -6.66 -5.92 2.52
N GLY A 251 -5.45 -5.41 2.64
CA GLY A 251 -4.64 -5.55 3.84
C GLY A 251 -5.28 -4.86 5.06
N LEU A 252 -5.86 -3.69 4.88
CA LEU A 252 -6.62 -3.00 5.94
C LEU A 252 -7.87 -3.79 6.35
N THR A 253 -8.55 -4.43 5.39
CA THR A 253 -9.68 -5.32 5.65
C THR A 253 -9.26 -6.54 6.47
N ILE A 254 -8.14 -7.16 6.09
CA ILE A 254 -7.57 -8.32 6.80
C ILE A 254 -7.14 -7.92 8.22
N LEU A 255 -6.45 -6.78 8.37
CA LEU A 255 -6.04 -6.27 9.67
C LEU A 255 -7.24 -6.07 10.60
N TRP A 256 -8.30 -5.45 10.10
CA TRP A 256 -9.54 -5.25 10.84
C TRP A 256 -10.20 -6.57 11.25
N ALA A 257 -10.31 -7.52 10.34
CA ALA A 257 -10.92 -8.83 10.61
C ALA A 257 -10.15 -9.60 11.69
N LEU A 258 -8.82 -9.61 11.62
CA LEU A 258 -7.97 -10.26 12.64
C LEU A 258 -8.08 -9.59 14.01
N ALA A 259 -8.13 -8.25 14.06
CA ALA A 259 -8.29 -7.51 15.31
C ALA A 259 -9.64 -7.75 15.98
N ASN A 260 -10.69 -8.01 15.19
CA ASN A 260 -12.06 -8.23 15.69
C ASN A 260 -12.45 -9.72 15.78
N GLY A 261 -11.48 -10.65 15.64
CA GLY A 261 -11.71 -12.09 15.85
C GLY A 261 -12.60 -12.74 14.78
N SER A 262 -12.59 -12.25 13.54
CA SER A 262 -13.37 -12.82 12.46
C SER A 262 -12.73 -14.15 11.98
N PRO A 263 -13.43 -15.30 12.04
CA PRO A 263 -12.87 -16.61 11.74
C PRO A 263 -12.49 -16.82 10.27
N ALA A 264 -13.10 -16.10 9.33
CA ALA A 264 -12.90 -16.29 7.90
C ALA A 264 -11.47 -15.96 7.39
N VAL A 265 -10.72 -15.13 8.11
CA VAL A 265 -9.33 -14.76 7.75
C VAL A 265 -8.30 -15.67 8.43
N ALA A 266 -8.71 -16.39 9.48
CA ALA A 266 -7.81 -17.28 10.23
C ALA A 266 -7.51 -18.59 9.50
N ASP A 267 -8.39 -19.05 8.61
CA ASP A 267 -8.37 -20.38 8.00
C ASP A 267 -7.82 -20.42 6.55
N SER A 268 -7.22 -19.36 6.04
CA SER A 268 -6.50 -19.44 4.75
C SER A 268 -5.28 -20.36 4.86
N PRO A 269 -5.17 -21.44 4.06
CA PRO A 269 -4.32 -22.60 4.35
C PRO A 269 -2.85 -22.43 3.94
N THR A 270 -2.23 -21.25 4.04
CA THR A 270 -0.91 -21.04 3.46
C THR A 270 0.21 -20.53 4.35
N VAL A 271 0.00 -20.33 5.66
CA VAL A 271 1.14 -20.07 6.55
C VAL A 271 0.87 -20.68 7.92
N GLY A 272 1.73 -21.61 8.38
CA GLY A 272 1.73 -22.13 9.74
C GLY A 272 2.09 -21.03 10.75
N TRP A 273 1.22 -20.09 10.98
CA TRP A 273 1.31 -19.14 12.06
C TRP A 273 0.93 -19.83 13.37
N ALA A 274 1.91 -20.45 14.02
CA ALA A 274 1.79 -20.78 15.43
C ALA A 274 1.64 -19.46 16.19
N GLY A 275 0.45 -19.21 16.70
CA GLY A 275 0.14 -18.01 17.46
C GLY A 275 1.11 -17.83 18.62
N SER A 276 1.99 -16.84 18.52
CA SER A 276 2.76 -16.33 19.64
C SER A 276 2.14 -15.03 20.09
N ALA A 277 1.56 -15.09 21.28
CA ALA A 277 1.19 -13.98 22.16
C ALA A 277 0.44 -12.83 21.49
N ALA A 278 -0.87 -12.85 21.65
CA ALA A 278 -1.71 -11.66 21.55
C ALA A 278 -1.15 -10.58 22.48
N GLY A 279 -0.29 -9.72 21.95
CA GLY A 279 -0.11 -8.39 22.52
C GLY A 279 -1.47 -7.72 22.43
N SER A 280 -2.00 -7.25 23.55
CA SER A 280 -3.29 -6.60 23.64
C SER A 280 -3.33 -5.48 22.62
N ILE A 281 -4.09 -5.67 21.55
CA ILE A 281 -4.35 -4.63 20.56
C ILE A 281 -5.18 -3.58 21.27
N HIS A 282 -4.60 -2.40 21.51
CA HIS A 282 -5.34 -1.29 22.11
C HIS A 282 -6.33 -0.76 21.08
N ILE A 283 -7.55 -1.27 21.18
CA ILE A 283 -8.70 -0.68 20.51
C ILE A 283 -9.14 0.46 21.43
N ILE A 284 -9.04 1.71 20.95
CA ILE A 284 -9.51 2.87 21.71
C ILE A 284 -11.04 2.80 21.73
N SER A 285 -11.61 2.36 22.84
CA SER A 285 -13.04 2.38 23.12
C SER A 285 -13.30 3.31 24.32
N GLU A 286 -14.48 3.93 24.36
CA GLU A 286 -14.92 4.88 25.38
C GLU A 286 -14.93 4.35 26.84
N ARG A 287 -14.37 3.16 27.13
CA ARG A 287 -14.42 2.56 28.47
C ARG A 287 -13.21 2.84 29.36
N ASP A 288 -12.20 3.56 28.86
CA ASP A 288 -10.98 3.87 29.63
C ASP A 288 -10.87 5.38 29.95
N LYS A 289 -11.99 5.97 30.40
CA LYS A 289 -12.01 7.28 31.08
C LYS A 289 -12.50 7.16 32.50
#